data_be3daa2f4d2f34f4453f11ec99671da3
#
_entry.id   be3daa2f4d2f34f4453f11ec99671da3
#
_cell.length_a   1.000
_cell.length_b   1.000
_cell.length_c   1.000
_cell.angle_alpha   90.00
_cell.angle_beta   90.00
_cell.angle_gamma   90.00
#
_symmetry.space_group_name_H-M   'P 1'
#
loop_
_entity.id
_entity.type
_entity.pdbx_description
1 polymer ?
#
loop_
_entity_poly.entity_id
_entity_poly.type
_entity_poly.pdbx_seq_one_letter_code
_entity_poly.pdbx_strand_id
1 'polypeptide(L)'
;MEQPIQNPAGPPIDLKNTTGIKNSEGGSVFQQGVILRTVSKFITGTDEDALLPIPVFFDPKTGKILKGSVPADLREELEDEIA
;
A
#
# COMPACT_ATOMS: atom_id res chain seq x y z
N MET A 1 2.49 -27.58 -0.06
CA MET A 1 1.94 -27.24 1.27
C MET A 1 2.24 -25.77 1.57
N GLU A 2 1.20 -25.03 1.84
CA GLU A 2 1.36 -23.61 2.16
C GLU A 2 1.83 -23.43 3.60
N GLN A 3 2.71 -22.47 3.79
CA GLN A 3 3.14 -22.10 5.13
C GLN A 3 2.40 -20.84 5.55
N PRO A 4 2.08 -20.71 6.85
CA PRO A 4 1.46 -19.49 7.31
C PRO A 4 2.40 -18.29 7.16
N ILE A 5 1.82 -17.14 6.88
CA ILE A 5 2.57 -15.90 6.79
C ILE A 5 2.90 -15.46 8.21
N GLN A 6 4.17 -15.20 8.45
CA GLN A 6 4.64 -14.75 9.75
C GLN A 6 4.59 -13.23 9.83
N ASN A 7 3.98 -12.74 10.88
CA ASN A 7 4.00 -11.32 11.21
C ASN A 7 5.05 -11.12 12.30
N PRO A 8 6.04 -10.22 12.10
CA PRO A 8 7.10 -10.04 13.10
C PRO A 8 6.60 -9.67 14.50
N ALA A 9 5.42 -9.06 14.60
CA ALA A 9 4.85 -8.61 15.86
C ALA A 9 3.66 -9.45 16.33
N GLY A 10 3.38 -10.60 15.70
CA GLY A 10 2.21 -11.37 16.05
C GLY A 10 2.31 -12.85 15.71
N PRO A 11 1.24 -13.60 15.95
CA PRO A 11 1.21 -15.02 15.64
C PRO A 11 1.18 -15.29 14.14
N PRO A 12 1.52 -16.50 13.71
CA PRO A 12 1.40 -16.86 12.29
C PRO A 12 -0.05 -16.78 11.83
N ILE A 13 -0.22 -16.38 10.57
CA ILE A 13 -1.54 -16.23 9.95
C ILE A 13 -1.80 -17.43 9.05
N ASP A 14 -2.95 -18.08 9.25
CA ASP A 14 -3.42 -19.15 8.37
C ASP A 14 -4.20 -18.52 7.23
N LEU A 15 -3.76 -18.73 6.00
CA LEU A 15 -4.37 -18.14 4.82
C LEU A 15 -5.84 -18.53 4.64
N LYS A 16 -6.26 -19.67 5.19
CA LYS A 16 -7.66 -20.09 5.12
C LYS A 16 -8.58 -19.18 5.93
N ASN A 17 -8.02 -18.44 6.88
CA ASN A 17 -8.78 -17.52 7.74
C ASN A 17 -8.72 -16.08 7.23
N THR A 18 -8.27 -15.89 6.00
CA THR A 18 -8.19 -14.56 5.40
C THR A 18 -9.27 -14.40 4.34
N THR A 19 -9.57 -13.17 4.00
CA THR A 19 -10.55 -12.84 2.96
C THR A 19 -9.84 -12.27 1.74
N GLY A 20 -10.14 -12.81 0.55
CA GLY A 20 -9.56 -12.32 -0.68
C GLY A 20 -10.15 -10.96 -1.09
N ILE A 21 -9.32 -10.16 -1.72
CA ILE A 21 -9.73 -8.88 -2.30
C ILE A 21 -9.66 -9.03 -3.81
N LYS A 22 -10.69 -8.60 -4.51
CA LYS A 22 -10.78 -8.73 -5.96
C LYS A 22 -10.43 -7.42 -6.66
N ASN A 23 -9.71 -7.53 -7.77
CA ASN A 23 -9.42 -6.40 -8.64
C ASN A 23 -10.61 -6.14 -9.58
N SER A 24 -10.47 -5.17 -10.47
CA SER A 24 -11.55 -4.77 -11.38
C SER A 24 -12.01 -5.87 -12.33
N GLU A 25 -11.19 -6.85 -12.58
CA GLU A 25 -11.52 -7.98 -13.45
C GLU A 25 -11.99 -9.21 -12.68
N GLY A 26 -12.18 -9.08 -11.38
CA GLY A 26 -12.58 -10.21 -10.54
C GLY A 26 -11.42 -11.13 -10.15
N GLY A 27 -10.20 -10.78 -10.50
CA GLY A 27 -9.01 -11.53 -10.13
C GLY A 27 -8.49 -11.15 -8.76
N SER A 28 -7.50 -11.89 -8.33
CA SER A 28 -6.94 -11.73 -6.97
C SER A 28 -5.56 -11.03 -6.95
N VAL A 29 -5.06 -10.62 -8.10
CA VAL A 29 -3.70 -10.09 -8.21
C VAL A 29 -3.70 -8.57 -8.23
N PHE A 30 -2.85 -8.00 -7.40
CA PHE A 30 -2.54 -6.56 -7.39
C PHE A 30 -1.04 -6.42 -7.59
N GLN A 31 -0.61 -5.25 -8.04
CA GLN A 31 0.80 -4.93 -8.18
C GLN A 31 1.21 -3.97 -7.09
N GLN A 32 2.46 -4.06 -6.68
CA GLN A 32 3.01 -3.13 -5.70
C GLN A 32 3.59 -1.93 -6.41
N GLY A 33 3.25 -0.75 -5.94
CA GLY A 33 3.82 0.49 -6.41
C GLY A 33 4.29 1.32 -5.23
N VAL A 34 4.77 2.52 -5.52
CA VAL A 34 5.30 3.41 -4.48
C VAL A 34 4.76 4.81 -4.74
N ILE A 35 4.17 5.41 -3.70
CA ILE A 35 3.85 6.83 -3.71
C ILE A 35 5.09 7.56 -3.20
N LEU A 36 5.54 8.57 -3.93
CA LEU A 36 6.67 9.39 -3.49
C LEU A 36 6.16 10.69 -2.90
N ARG A 37 6.60 10.97 -1.68
CA ARG A 37 6.29 12.22 -0.99
C ARG A 37 7.58 12.96 -0.71
N THR A 38 7.50 14.28 -0.67
CA THR A 38 8.65 15.12 -0.33
C THR A 38 8.50 15.58 1.12
N VAL A 39 9.57 15.42 1.90
CA VAL A 39 9.62 15.94 3.26
C VAL A 39 10.58 17.12 3.27
N SER A 40 10.10 18.27 3.76
CA SER A 40 10.89 19.48 3.79
C SER A 40 12.17 19.31 4.62
N LYS A 41 13.25 19.88 4.12
CA LYS A 41 14.52 19.91 4.85
C LYS A 41 14.41 20.57 6.21
N PHE A 42 13.45 21.47 6.37
CA PHE A 42 13.22 22.14 7.66
C PHE A 42 12.64 21.20 8.71
N ILE A 43 11.98 20.13 8.26
CA ILE A 43 11.45 19.10 9.16
C ILE A 43 12.53 18.07 9.49
N THR A 44 13.30 17.66 8.49
CA THR A 44 14.32 16.62 8.65
C THR A 44 15.63 17.14 9.25
N GLY A 45 15.87 18.45 9.17
CA GLY A 45 17.12 19.05 9.62
C GLY A 45 18.31 18.76 8.73
N THR A 46 18.06 18.39 7.46
CA THR A 46 19.10 18.09 6.48
C THR A 46 19.26 19.27 5.50
N ASP A 47 20.26 19.16 4.61
CA ASP A 47 20.53 20.22 3.62
C ASP A 47 19.56 20.23 2.46
N GLU A 48 18.89 19.11 2.21
CA GLU A 48 17.97 18.95 1.08
C GLU A 48 16.66 18.33 1.53
N ASP A 49 15.62 18.57 0.74
CA ASP A 49 14.34 17.89 0.93
C ASP A 49 14.53 16.39 0.70
N ALA A 50 13.88 15.59 1.51
CA ALA A 50 13.98 14.15 1.43
C ALA A 50 12.79 13.56 0.67
N LEU A 51 13.02 12.45 -0.02
CA LEU A 51 11.94 11.67 -0.62
C LEU A 51 11.51 10.60 0.37
N LEU A 52 10.20 10.47 0.54
CA LEU A 52 9.60 9.46 1.39
C LEU A 52 8.81 8.49 0.51
N PRO A 53 9.31 7.27 0.31
CA PRO A 53 8.55 6.27 -0.45
C PRO A 53 7.53 5.58 0.45
N ILE A 54 6.31 5.45 -0.05
CA ILE A 54 5.22 4.78 0.66
C ILE A 54 4.73 3.63 -0.22
N PRO A 55 4.94 2.38 0.19
CA PRO A 55 4.49 1.25 -0.60
C PRO A 55 2.97 1.15 -0.60
N VAL A 56 2.40 0.92 -1.77
CA VAL A 56 0.97 0.73 -1.95
C VAL A 56 0.73 -0.39 -2.94
N PHE A 57 -0.51 -0.87 -3.01
CA PHE A 57 -0.91 -1.85 -4.00
C PHE A 57 -1.96 -1.23 -4.91
N PHE A 58 -1.89 -1.55 -6.19
CA PHE A 58 -2.82 -0.99 -7.16
C PHE A 58 -3.32 -2.07 -8.12
N ASP A 59 -4.49 -1.80 -8.69
CA ASP A 59 -5.10 -2.66 -9.70
C ASP A 59 -4.32 -2.52 -11.01
N PRO A 60 -3.73 -3.60 -11.53
CA PRO A 60 -2.91 -3.50 -12.73
C PRO A 60 -3.69 -3.11 -13.99
N LYS A 61 -5.01 -3.29 -13.99
CA LYS A 61 -5.84 -2.95 -15.14
C LYS A 61 -6.20 -1.47 -15.17
N THR A 62 -6.59 -0.92 -14.02
CA THR A 62 -7.08 0.46 -13.93
C THR A 62 -6.02 1.44 -13.43
N GLY A 63 -4.98 0.95 -12.77
CA GLY A 63 -4.00 1.78 -12.11
C GLY A 63 -4.50 2.39 -10.80
N LYS A 64 -5.72 2.05 -10.36
CA LYS A 64 -6.27 2.60 -9.13
C LYS A 64 -5.67 1.93 -7.91
N ILE A 65 -5.36 2.74 -6.91
CA ILE A 65 -4.70 2.27 -5.69
C ILE A 65 -5.72 1.64 -4.76
N LEU A 66 -5.34 0.52 -4.15
CA LEU A 66 -6.16 -0.14 -3.15
C LEU A 66 -6.22 0.72 -1.89
N LYS A 67 -7.44 1.13 -1.52
CA LYS A 67 -7.66 2.05 -0.41
C LYS A 67 -6.98 1.61 0.88
N GLY A 68 -7.06 0.32 1.20
CA GLY A 68 -6.48 -0.20 2.43
C GLY A 68 -4.97 -0.09 2.50
N SER A 69 -4.28 0.11 1.36
CA SER A 69 -2.83 0.27 1.33
C SER A 69 -2.39 1.73 1.43
N VAL A 70 -3.34 2.68 1.34
CA VAL A 70 -3.04 4.11 1.41
C VAL A 70 -3.13 4.57 2.86
N PRO A 71 -2.11 5.27 3.40
CA PRO A 71 -2.21 5.84 4.73
C PRO A 71 -3.43 6.75 4.86
N ALA A 72 -4.09 6.68 6.01
CA ALA A 72 -5.33 7.43 6.23
C ALA A 72 -5.18 8.93 5.97
N ASP A 73 -4.02 9.48 6.32
CA ASP A 73 -3.76 10.92 6.15
C ASP A 73 -3.69 11.37 4.70
N LEU A 74 -3.50 10.43 3.77
CA LEU A 74 -3.37 10.73 2.36
C LEU A 74 -4.60 10.37 1.53
N ARG A 75 -5.58 9.71 2.13
CA ARG A 75 -6.76 9.23 1.39
C ARG A 75 -7.56 10.33 0.74
N GLU A 76 -7.72 11.44 1.43
CA GLU A 76 -8.47 12.57 0.88
C GLU A 76 -7.74 13.21 -0.29
N GLU A 77 -6.43 13.42 -0.14
CA GLU A 77 -5.62 14.01 -1.21
C GLU A 77 -5.61 13.12 -2.46
N LEU A 78 -5.59 11.81 -2.28
CA LEU A 78 -5.45 10.84 -3.36
C LEU A 78 -6.79 10.21 -3.77
N GLU A 79 -7.90 10.81 -3.38
CA GLU A 79 -9.23 10.26 -3.61
C GLU A 79 -9.47 9.85 -5.07
N ASP A 80 -9.03 10.66 -6.03
CA ASP A 80 -9.22 10.39 -7.46
C ASP A 80 -8.40 9.20 -7.96
N GLU A 81 -7.37 8.80 -7.22
CA GLU A 81 -6.48 7.71 -7.60
C GLU A 81 -6.80 6.41 -6.87
N ILE A 82 -7.73 6.44 -5.92
CA ILE A 82 -8.12 5.27 -5.13
C ILE A 82 -9.35 4.61 -5.77
N ALA A 83 -9.31 3.29 -5.78
CA ALA A 83 -10.40 2.49 -6.32
C ALA A 83 -11.64 2.58 -5.43
#